data_700d0bf75a513494674e4e9a586d7c28
#
_entry.id   700d0bf75a513494674e4e9a586d7c28
#
_cell.length_a   1.000
_cell.length_b   1.000
_cell.length_c   1.000
_cell.angle_alpha   90.00
_cell.angle_beta   90.00
_cell.angle_gamma   90.00
#
_symmetry.space_group_name_H-M   'P 1'
#
loop_
_entity.id
_entity.type
_entity.pdbx_description
1 polymer ?
#
loop_
_entity_poly.entity_id
_entity_poly.type
_entity_poly.pdbx_seq_one_letter_code
_entity_poly.pdbx_strand_id
1 'polypeptide(L)'
;MIPLIIEELIKDLEMVEITDFHRSGDLVYSIGNKYILKISEELTRLQQEFEKDTWVSNHLPSGKPIVFIIENNKAFYLREYLEGENLVSPKYLNNPLKLIDLLVEGLNLIHNTKVASKEYILDDKYETLIHGDYCLPNILVKNGYVSGFVDLGDAGIGDPWCDYAWCIWSLEYNLKTKEYTPLLLEKLGIEFDEEKYNEYTKY
;
A
#
# COMPACT_ATOMS: atom_id res chain seq x y z
N MET A 1 -12.53 -13.07 -21.11
CA MET A 1 -13.55 -13.84 -20.35
C MET A 1 -12.98 -14.01 -18.96
N ILE A 2 -13.77 -13.77 -17.93
CA ILE A 2 -13.37 -13.97 -16.53
C ILE A 2 -13.53 -15.46 -16.21
N PRO A 3 -12.61 -16.10 -15.44
CA PRO A 3 -12.73 -17.49 -15.02
C PRO A 3 -14.03 -17.77 -14.24
N LEU A 4 -14.66 -18.91 -14.48
CA LEU A 4 -15.96 -19.25 -13.91
C LEU A 4 -16.01 -19.15 -12.36
N ILE A 5 -14.94 -19.55 -11.69
CA ILE A 5 -14.83 -19.44 -10.22
C ILE A 5 -14.96 -18.00 -9.75
N ILE A 6 -14.32 -17.06 -10.47
CA ILE A 6 -14.42 -15.63 -10.14
C ILE A 6 -15.81 -15.11 -10.49
N GLU A 7 -16.37 -15.48 -11.64
CA GLU A 7 -17.74 -15.11 -12.03
C GLU A 7 -18.77 -15.50 -10.98
N GLU A 8 -18.65 -16.68 -10.39
CA GLU A 8 -19.54 -17.14 -9.32
C GLU A 8 -19.41 -16.31 -8.04
N LEU A 9 -18.17 -15.92 -7.67
CA LEU A 9 -17.90 -15.10 -6.47
C LEU A 9 -18.42 -13.67 -6.59
N ILE A 10 -18.40 -13.11 -7.80
CA ILE A 10 -18.80 -11.73 -8.07
C ILE A 10 -20.21 -11.59 -8.66
N LYS A 11 -20.93 -12.70 -8.75
CA LYS A 11 -22.29 -12.74 -9.30
C LYS A 11 -23.18 -11.71 -8.63
N ASP A 12 -23.97 -11.00 -9.44
CA ASP A 12 -24.91 -9.96 -9.02
C ASP A 12 -24.24 -8.69 -8.39
N LEU A 13 -22.91 -8.57 -8.45
CA LEU A 13 -22.19 -7.38 -8.01
C LEU A 13 -21.84 -6.49 -9.19
N GLU A 14 -21.95 -5.18 -8.99
CA GLU A 14 -21.51 -4.18 -9.96
C GLU A 14 -19.99 -4.19 -10.10
N MET A 15 -19.49 -4.23 -11.34
CA MET A 15 -18.06 -4.17 -11.65
C MET A 15 -17.73 -2.83 -12.31
N VAL A 16 -16.89 -2.04 -11.68
CA VAL A 16 -16.47 -0.70 -12.14
C VAL A 16 -14.96 -0.70 -12.36
N GLU A 17 -14.53 -0.34 -13.56
CA GLU A 17 -13.10 -0.20 -13.87
C GLU A 17 -12.50 0.99 -13.13
N ILE A 18 -11.35 0.79 -12.49
CA ILE A 18 -10.57 1.84 -11.84
C ILE A 18 -9.50 2.29 -12.84
N THR A 19 -9.58 3.53 -13.33
CA THR A 19 -8.69 4.04 -14.40
C THR A 19 -7.57 4.95 -13.90
N ASP A 20 -7.64 5.45 -12.68
CA ASP A 20 -6.86 6.64 -12.27
C ASP A 20 -5.42 6.37 -11.78
N PHE A 21 -4.99 5.10 -11.60
CA PHE A 21 -3.71 4.79 -10.94
C PHE A 21 -2.90 3.64 -11.54
N HIS A 22 -3.08 3.29 -12.83
CA HIS A 22 -2.40 2.12 -13.38
C HIS A 22 -1.14 2.46 -14.18
N ARG A 23 0.03 2.27 -13.55
CA ARG A 23 1.34 2.30 -14.23
C ARG A 23 1.68 0.97 -14.93
N SER A 24 1.02 -0.13 -14.56
CA SER A 24 1.39 -1.50 -14.95
C SER A 24 0.73 -2.01 -16.24
N GLY A 25 -0.23 -1.28 -16.82
CA GLY A 25 -1.02 -1.77 -17.95
C GLY A 25 -2.05 -2.86 -17.59
N ASP A 26 -2.25 -3.14 -16.31
CA ASP A 26 -3.27 -4.07 -15.83
C ASP A 26 -4.67 -3.47 -15.94
N LEU A 27 -5.67 -4.33 -16.10
CA LEU A 27 -7.06 -3.95 -15.87
C LEU A 27 -7.40 -4.19 -14.40
N VAL A 28 -7.92 -3.17 -13.72
CA VAL A 28 -8.31 -3.27 -12.33
C VAL A 28 -9.76 -2.84 -12.15
N TYR A 29 -10.52 -3.67 -11.43
CA TYR A 29 -11.94 -3.46 -11.19
C TYR A 29 -12.24 -3.45 -9.70
N SER A 30 -13.06 -2.49 -9.27
CA SER A 30 -13.79 -2.56 -8.00
C SER A 30 -15.10 -3.28 -8.24
N ILE A 31 -15.43 -4.24 -7.36
CA ILE A 31 -16.60 -5.08 -7.52
C ILE A 31 -17.45 -4.99 -6.25
N GLY A 32 -18.57 -4.28 -6.35
CA GLY A 32 -19.56 -4.11 -5.29
C GLY A 32 -19.02 -3.56 -3.97
N ASN A 33 -17.91 -2.81 -3.99
CA ASN A 33 -17.16 -2.39 -2.79
C ASN A 33 -16.80 -3.57 -1.86
N LYS A 34 -16.69 -4.76 -2.42
CA LYS A 34 -16.38 -5.99 -1.69
C LYS A 34 -15.07 -6.63 -2.16
N TYR A 35 -14.76 -6.48 -3.45
CA TYR A 35 -13.59 -7.09 -4.05
C TYR A 35 -12.86 -6.12 -4.98
N ILE A 36 -11.55 -6.40 -5.17
CA ILE A 36 -10.73 -5.86 -6.24
C ILE A 36 -10.29 -7.02 -7.13
N LEU A 37 -10.52 -6.91 -8.43
CA LEU A 37 -10.03 -7.85 -9.44
C LEU A 37 -8.96 -7.17 -10.30
N LYS A 38 -7.75 -7.73 -10.31
CA LYS A 38 -6.68 -7.38 -11.24
C LYS A 38 -6.59 -8.43 -12.34
N ILE A 39 -6.42 -7.98 -13.60
CA ILE A 39 -6.22 -8.84 -14.78
C ILE A 39 -4.98 -8.37 -15.49
N SER A 40 -4.01 -9.26 -15.72
CA SER A 40 -2.72 -8.95 -16.32
C SER A 40 -2.30 -9.99 -17.36
N GLU A 41 -1.55 -9.56 -18.37
CA GLU A 41 -0.79 -10.43 -19.26
C GLU A 41 0.62 -10.74 -18.71
N GLU A 42 1.07 -9.98 -17.71
CA GLU A 42 2.31 -10.17 -16.97
C GLU A 42 2.15 -11.22 -15.86
N LEU A 43 2.03 -12.49 -16.26
CA LEU A 43 1.66 -13.61 -15.38
C LEU A 43 2.53 -13.72 -14.13
N THR A 44 3.85 -13.69 -14.32
CA THR A 44 4.81 -13.87 -13.22
C THR A 44 4.76 -12.70 -12.22
N ARG A 45 4.63 -11.48 -12.73
CA ARG A 45 4.55 -10.29 -11.88
C ARG A 45 3.28 -10.33 -11.00
N LEU A 46 2.11 -10.62 -11.59
CA LEU A 46 0.87 -10.67 -10.84
C LEU A 46 0.83 -11.85 -9.85
N GLN A 47 1.52 -12.96 -10.18
CA GLN A 47 1.71 -14.07 -9.23
C GLN A 47 2.56 -13.66 -8.03
N GLN A 48 3.67 -12.98 -8.26
CA GLN A 48 4.53 -12.45 -7.19
C GLN A 48 3.78 -11.46 -6.30
N GLU A 49 2.94 -10.60 -6.89
CA GLU A 49 2.07 -9.71 -6.13
C GLU A 49 1.09 -10.49 -5.24
N PHE A 50 0.40 -11.51 -5.79
CA PHE A 50 -0.49 -12.37 -5.02
C PHE A 50 0.23 -13.08 -3.86
N GLU A 51 1.43 -13.61 -4.08
CA GLU A 51 2.23 -14.28 -3.05
C GLU A 51 2.66 -13.29 -1.96
N LYS A 52 3.11 -12.10 -2.35
CA LYS A 52 3.48 -11.03 -1.43
C LYS A 52 2.27 -10.55 -0.62
N ASP A 53 1.14 -10.26 -1.26
CA ASP A 53 -0.09 -9.84 -0.60
C ASP A 53 -0.58 -10.92 0.38
N THR A 54 -0.42 -12.21 0.03
CA THR A 54 -0.77 -13.32 0.92
C THR A 54 0.07 -13.30 2.20
N TRP A 55 1.37 -13.05 2.07
CA TRP A 55 2.25 -12.91 3.23
C TRP A 55 1.93 -11.67 4.05
N VAL A 56 1.84 -10.49 3.39
CA VAL A 56 1.63 -9.20 4.07
C VAL A 56 0.30 -9.16 4.80
N SER A 57 -0.78 -9.69 4.21
CA SER A 57 -2.12 -9.66 4.81
C SER A 57 -2.26 -10.48 6.11
N ASN A 58 -1.26 -11.31 6.43
CA ASN A 58 -1.16 -11.97 7.74
C ASN A 58 -0.51 -11.08 8.81
N HIS A 59 0.08 -9.95 8.41
CA HIS A 59 0.83 -9.06 9.29
C HIS A 59 0.23 -7.67 9.39
N LEU A 60 -0.27 -7.13 8.27
CA LEU A 60 -0.82 -5.78 8.19
C LEU A 60 -2.29 -5.79 7.74
N PRO A 61 -3.10 -4.81 8.17
CA PRO A 61 -4.44 -4.62 7.65
C PRO A 61 -4.35 -4.24 6.16
N SER A 62 -4.73 -5.17 5.30
CA SER A 62 -4.76 -5.02 3.85
C SER A 62 -5.88 -5.86 3.24
N GLY A 63 -6.18 -5.67 1.96
CA GLY A 63 -7.15 -6.52 1.26
C GLY A 63 -6.62 -7.95 1.11
N LYS A 64 -7.26 -8.93 1.77
CA LYS A 64 -6.81 -10.33 1.74
C LYS A 64 -6.98 -10.95 0.36
N PRO A 65 -5.94 -11.63 -0.17
CA PRO A 65 -6.05 -12.45 -1.35
C PRO A 65 -7.13 -13.53 -1.22
N ILE A 66 -7.91 -13.73 -2.27
CA ILE A 66 -8.99 -14.71 -2.30
C ILE A 66 -8.67 -15.81 -3.29
N VAL A 67 -8.35 -15.44 -4.53
CA VAL A 67 -8.04 -16.41 -5.59
C VAL A 67 -7.09 -15.82 -6.62
N PHE A 68 -6.18 -16.67 -7.11
CA PHE A 68 -5.31 -16.40 -8.25
C PHE A 68 -5.48 -17.50 -9.29
N ILE A 69 -5.72 -17.12 -10.54
CA ILE A 69 -5.95 -18.05 -11.66
C ILE A 69 -5.19 -17.56 -12.88
N ILE A 70 -4.56 -18.49 -13.59
CA ILE A 70 -4.03 -18.25 -14.94
C ILE A 70 -4.90 -18.99 -15.94
N GLU A 71 -5.50 -18.25 -16.85
CA GLU A 71 -6.35 -18.81 -17.91
C GLU A 71 -6.21 -17.99 -19.20
N ASN A 72 -6.12 -18.67 -20.35
CA ASN A 72 -6.01 -18.04 -21.68
C ASN A 72 -4.90 -16.97 -21.76
N ASN A 73 -3.73 -17.28 -21.23
CA ASN A 73 -2.55 -16.39 -21.17
C ASN A 73 -2.80 -15.07 -20.44
N LYS A 74 -3.70 -15.05 -19.46
CA LYS A 74 -3.97 -13.95 -18.54
C LYS A 74 -3.96 -14.46 -17.12
N ALA A 75 -3.45 -13.64 -16.22
CA ALA A 75 -3.55 -13.85 -14.79
C ALA A 75 -4.71 -13.02 -14.24
N PHE A 76 -5.46 -13.62 -13.34
CA PHE A 76 -6.61 -13.03 -12.65
C PHE A 76 -6.34 -13.13 -11.15
N TYR A 77 -6.33 -11.99 -10.46
CA TYR A 77 -6.12 -11.90 -9.03
C TYR A 77 -7.29 -11.18 -8.37
N LEU A 78 -8.06 -11.90 -7.55
CA LEU A 78 -9.16 -11.37 -6.77
C LEU A 78 -8.74 -11.26 -5.30
N ARG A 79 -8.95 -10.08 -4.70
CA ARG A 79 -8.74 -9.82 -3.27
C ARG A 79 -9.90 -9.06 -2.65
N GLU A 80 -9.96 -9.02 -1.33
CA GLU A 80 -10.90 -8.18 -0.61
C GLU A 80 -10.70 -6.70 -0.95
N TYR A 81 -11.79 -5.96 -1.02
CA TYR A 81 -11.78 -4.51 -1.04
C TYR A 81 -11.51 -3.99 0.37
N LEU A 82 -10.52 -3.14 0.52
CA LEU A 82 -10.24 -2.49 1.80
C LEU A 82 -10.96 -1.14 1.85
N GLU A 83 -11.89 -1.00 2.80
CA GLU A 83 -12.64 0.24 2.96
C GLU A 83 -11.80 1.33 3.60
N GLY A 84 -11.85 2.52 3.01
CA GLY A 84 -11.20 3.71 3.53
C GLY A 84 -11.06 4.78 2.47
N GLU A 85 -10.78 5.99 2.93
CA GLU A 85 -10.45 7.14 2.10
C GLU A 85 -8.94 7.36 2.19
N ASN A 86 -8.27 7.50 1.05
CA ASN A 86 -6.82 7.71 1.06
C ASN A 86 -6.43 9.12 1.54
N LEU A 87 -5.17 9.27 1.95
CA LEU A 87 -4.68 10.53 2.54
C LEU A 87 -4.48 11.67 1.54
N VAL A 88 -4.63 11.43 0.21
CA VAL A 88 -4.60 12.50 -0.79
C VAL A 88 -5.96 13.18 -0.97
N SER A 89 -6.99 12.74 -0.25
CA SER A 89 -8.28 13.38 -0.30
C SER A 89 -8.21 14.82 0.24
N PRO A 90 -9.01 15.75 -0.31
CA PRO A 90 -9.07 17.15 0.16
C PRO A 90 -9.36 17.28 1.66
N LYS A 91 -10.06 16.34 2.24
CA LYS A 91 -10.37 16.29 3.68
C LYS A 91 -9.11 16.25 4.55
N TYR A 92 -8.08 15.50 4.12
CA TYR A 92 -6.83 15.38 4.85
C TYR A 92 -5.82 16.42 4.42
N LEU A 93 -5.69 16.70 3.12
CA LEU A 93 -4.77 17.74 2.61
C LEU A 93 -5.10 19.13 3.16
N ASN A 94 -6.38 19.45 3.41
CA ASN A 94 -6.79 20.70 4.02
C ASN A 94 -6.63 20.72 5.57
N ASN A 95 -6.15 19.62 6.17
CA ASN A 95 -5.86 19.53 7.61
C ASN A 95 -4.50 18.86 7.87
N PRO A 96 -3.38 19.56 7.60
CA PRO A 96 -2.04 18.99 7.68
C PRO A 96 -1.68 18.40 9.05
N LEU A 97 -2.19 18.97 10.14
CA LEU A 97 -1.93 18.43 11.49
C LEU A 97 -2.54 17.03 11.67
N LYS A 98 -3.80 16.85 11.25
CA LYS A 98 -4.45 15.53 11.30
C LYS A 98 -3.82 14.56 10.31
N LEU A 99 -3.39 15.05 9.14
CA LEU A 99 -2.68 14.26 8.14
C LEU A 99 -1.39 13.66 8.73
N ILE A 100 -0.58 14.50 9.41
CA ILE A 100 0.66 14.06 10.08
C ILE A 100 0.36 13.04 11.18
N ASP A 101 -0.67 13.25 12.01
CA ASP A 101 -1.05 12.28 13.04
C ASP A 101 -1.35 10.91 12.44
N LEU A 102 -2.07 10.87 11.31
CA LEU A 102 -2.40 9.63 10.61
C LEU A 102 -1.17 8.98 9.94
N LEU A 103 -0.25 9.78 9.40
CA LEU A 103 1.02 9.26 8.87
C LEU A 103 1.84 8.59 9.97
N VAL A 104 1.97 9.23 11.13
CA VAL A 104 2.68 8.67 12.29
C VAL A 104 1.98 7.41 12.81
N GLU A 105 0.64 7.42 12.88
CA GLU A 105 -0.16 6.24 13.27
C GLU A 105 0.13 5.05 12.36
N GLY A 106 0.10 5.25 11.03
CA GLY A 106 0.34 4.20 10.06
C GLY A 106 1.77 3.65 10.09
N LEU A 107 2.79 4.53 10.17
CA LEU A 107 4.19 4.10 10.35
C LEU A 107 4.37 3.25 11.61
N ASN A 108 3.78 3.68 12.74
CA ASN A 108 3.84 2.93 13.98
C ASN A 108 3.13 1.57 13.88
N LEU A 109 2.01 1.47 13.15
CA LEU A 109 1.34 0.20 12.90
C LEU A 109 2.24 -0.78 12.15
N ILE A 110 2.93 -0.32 11.12
CA ILE A 110 3.82 -1.16 10.31
C ILE A 110 5.08 -1.52 11.10
N HIS A 111 5.84 -0.54 11.56
CA HIS A 111 7.16 -0.74 12.16
C HIS A 111 7.14 -1.47 13.51
N ASN A 112 6.01 -1.41 14.26
CA ASN A 112 5.85 -2.18 15.48
C ASN A 112 5.31 -3.59 15.26
N THR A 113 4.93 -3.95 14.03
CA THR A 113 4.46 -5.28 13.70
C THR A 113 5.61 -6.27 13.74
N LYS A 114 5.47 -7.33 14.56
CA LYS A 114 6.47 -8.38 14.68
C LYS A 114 6.24 -9.46 13.62
N VAL A 115 7.26 -9.71 12.82
CA VAL A 115 7.25 -10.75 11.79
C VAL A 115 8.22 -11.86 12.21
N ALA A 116 7.69 -13.06 12.44
CA ALA A 116 8.50 -14.21 12.86
C ALA A 116 9.14 -14.96 11.67
N SER A 117 8.58 -14.83 10.47
CA SER A 117 9.10 -15.48 9.26
C SER A 117 10.31 -14.69 8.72
N LYS A 118 11.24 -15.44 8.09
CA LYS A 118 12.37 -14.85 7.36
C LYS A 118 12.08 -14.76 5.85
N GLU A 119 10.86 -14.57 5.50
CA GLU A 119 10.44 -14.33 4.11
C GLU A 119 10.52 -12.83 3.78
N TYR A 120 10.75 -12.51 2.53
CA TYR A 120 10.80 -11.14 2.02
C TYR A 120 11.76 -10.22 2.81
N ILE A 121 12.98 -10.71 3.09
CA ILE A 121 14.06 -9.89 3.66
C ILE A 121 14.64 -9.03 2.54
N LEU A 122 14.54 -7.72 2.68
CA LEU A 122 15.09 -6.72 1.77
C LEU A 122 16.50 -6.30 2.19
N ASP A 123 16.72 -6.19 3.52
CA ASP A 123 18.04 -5.96 4.12
C ASP A 123 18.10 -6.71 5.46
N ASP A 124 19.04 -7.64 5.57
CA ASP A 124 19.22 -8.53 6.73
C ASP A 124 19.81 -7.85 7.98
N LYS A 125 20.21 -6.57 7.86
CA LYS A 125 20.63 -5.74 9.00
C LYS A 125 19.46 -5.27 9.86
N TYR A 126 18.25 -5.37 9.35
CA TYR A 126 17.04 -4.86 10.00
C TYR A 126 16.05 -5.98 10.33
N GLU A 127 15.25 -5.73 11.36
CA GLU A 127 14.14 -6.62 11.76
C GLU A 127 12.78 -5.91 11.64
N THR A 128 12.74 -4.73 10.99
CA THR A 128 11.56 -3.89 10.88
C THR A 128 10.79 -4.24 9.61
N LEU A 129 9.49 -4.51 9.76
CA LEU A 129 8.59 -4.58 8.63
C LEU A 129 8.42 -3.17 8.06
N ILE A 130 8.56 -3.03 6.75
CA ILE A 130 8.34 -1.77 6.01
C ILE A 130 7.30 -1.95 4.91
N HIS A 131 6.66 -0.84 4.52
CA HIS A 131 5.77 -0.78 3.37
C HIS A 131 6.54 -0.82 2.04
N GLY A 132 7.68 -0.13 2.00
CA GLY A 132 8.53 0.02 0.83
C GLY A 132 8.14 1.17 -0.13
N ASP A 133 6.87 1.58 -0.13
CA ASP A 133 6.32 2.76 -0.82
C ASP A 133 5.29 3.46 0.08
N TYR A 134 5.73 3.99 1.23
CA TYR A 134 4.83 4.60 2.23
C TYR A 134 4.41 6.03 1.80
N CYS A 135 3.57 6.08 0.77
CA CYS A 135 3.03 7.32 0.20
C CYS A 135 1.57 7.56 0.63
N LEU A 136 1.14 8.83 0.63
CA LEU A 136 -0.22 9.23 1.02
C LEU A 136 -1.34 8.45 0.33
N PRO A 137 -1.30 8.16 -0.98
CA PRO A 137 -2.36 7.40 -1.65
C PRO A 137 -2.48 5.96 -1.17
N ASN A 138 -1.41 5.40 -0.58
CA ASN A 138 -1.32 4.00 -0.18
C ASN A 138 -1.84 3.75 1.24
N ILE A 139 -2.25 4.81 1.97
CA ILE A 139 -2.72 4.75 3.35
C ILE A 139 -4.22 5.05 3.36
N LEU A 140 -5.01 4.11 3.84
CA LEU A 140 -6.47 4.23 3.92
C LEU A 140 -6.91 4.55 5.35
N VAL A 141 -7.90 5.42 5.46
CA VAL A 141 -8.45 5.90 6.73
C VAL A 141 -9.97 5.71 6.75
N LYS A 142 -10.47 5.09 7.81
CA LYS A 142 -11.89 4.91 8.08
C LYS A 142 -12.20 5.38 9.51
N ASN A 143 -13.26 6.15 9.69
CA ASN A 143 -13.68 6.66 11.00
C ASN A 143 -12.62 7.47 11.75
N GLY A 144 -11.68 8.11 11.02
CA GLY A 144 -10.63 8.97 11.60
C GLY A 144 -9.36 8.25 12.05
N TYR A 145 -9.23 6.94 11.78
CA TYR A 145 -8.07 6.08 12.09
C TYR A 145 -7.58 5.39 10.83
N VAL A 146 -6.29 5.02 10.81
CA VAL A 146 -5.73 4.21 9.72
C VAL A 146 -6.45 2.86 9.68
N SER A 147 -7.11 2.56 8.57
CA SER A 147 -7.83 1.30 8.37
C SER A 147 -6.99 0.24 7.66
N GLY A 148 -5.93 0.63 7.00
CA GLY A 148 -4.96 -0.27 6.39
C GLY A 148 -4.21 0.33 5.21
N PHE A 149 -3.54 -0.55 4.48
CA PHE A 149 -2.57 -0.20 3.45
C PHE A 149 -2.86 -0.91 2.12
N VAL A 150 -2.51 -0.25 1.03
CA VAL A 150 -2.59 -0.79 -0.33
C VAL A 150 -1.24 -0.63 -1.02
N ASP A 151 -1.04 -1.31 -2.15
CA ASP A 151 0.19 -1.27 -2.94
C ASP A 151 1.43 -1.74 -2.15
N LEU A 152 1.31 -2.92 -1.55
CA LEU A 152 2.31 -3.53 -0.67
C LEU A 152 3.33 -4.41 -1.44
N GLY A 153 3.45 -4.21 -2.76
CA GLY A 153 4.39 -4.98 -3.59
C GLY A 153 5.85 -4.90 -3.17
N ASP A 154 6.25 -3.77 -2.59
CA ASP A 154 7.61 -3.50 -2.11
C ASP A 154 7.80 -3.77 -0.61
N ALA A 155 6.74 -4.22 0.10
CA ALA A 155 6.81 -4.50 1.53
C ALA A 155 7.78 -5.65 1.85
N GLY A 156 8.41 -5.58 3.02
CA GLY A 156 9.35 -6.60 3.48
C GLY A 156 10.04 -6.21 4.78
N ILE A 157 11.06 -6.97 5.16
CA ILE A 157 11.91 -6.68 6.32
C ILE A 157 13.09 -5.85 5.83
N GLY A 158 13.23 -4.61 6.30
CA GLY A 158 14.25 -3.70 5.78
C GLY A 158 14.47 -2.45 6.62
N ASP A 159 15.19 -1.49 6.03
CA ASP A 159 15.49 -0.21 6.68
C ASP A 159 14.22 0.66 6.81
N PRO A 160 13.79 1.03 8.03
CA PRO A 160 12.64 1.90 8.23
C PRO A 160 12.78 3.28 7.55
N TRP A 161 14.00 3.68 7.22
CA TRP A 161 14.23 4.91 6.47
C TRP A 161 13.64 4.90 5.05
N CYS A 162 13.43 3.73 4.46
CA CYS A 162 12.70 3.62 3.21
C CYS A 162 11.30 4.24 3.35
N ASP A 163 10.56 3.84 4.37
CA ASP A 163 9.20 4.38 4.63
C ASP A 163 9.23 5.84 5.06
N TYR A 164 10.18 6.25 5.90
CA TYR A 164 10.32 7.66 6.31
C TYR A 164 10.60 8.57 5.12
N ALA A 165 11.48 8.17 4.22
CA ALA A 165 11.83 8.95 3.04
C ALA A 165 10.62 9.13 2.11
N TRP A 166 9.89 8.06 1.81
CA TRP A 166 8.67 8.12 0.99
C TRP A 166 7.56 8.92 1.67
N CYS A 167 7.40 8.78 2.99
CA CYS A 167 6.46 9.58 3.78
C CYS A 167 6.74 11.08 3.66
N ILE A 168 7.98 11.49 3.88
CA ILE A 168 8.43 12.89 3.78
C ILE A 168 8.21 13.41 2.35
N TRP A 169 8.70 12.67 1.35
CA TRP A 169 8.56 13.04 -0.05
C TRP A 169 7.08 13.22 -0.44
N SER A 170 6.24 12.26 -0.09
CA SER A 170 4.82 12.29 -0.44
C SER A 170 4.07 13.40 0.28
N LEU A 171 4.40 13.70 1.55
CA LEU A 171 3.86 14.82 2.30
C LEU A 171 4.18 16.16 1.61
N GLU A 172 5.47 16.40 1.31
CA GLU A 172 5.95 17.63 0.66
C GLU A 172 5.34 17.77 -0.75
N TYR A 173 5.30 16.68 -1.52
CA TYR A 173 4.75 16.66 -2.86
C TYR A 173 3.25 17.03 -2.87
N ASN A 174 2.45 16.48 -1.98
CA ASN A 174 1.01 16.70 -1.97
C ASN A 174 0.61 18.04 -1.33
N LEU A 175 1.29 18.48 -0.28
CA LEU A 175 1.05 19.78 0.34
C LEU A 175 1.71 20.95 -0.39
N LYS A 176 2.63 20.69 -1.34
CA LYS A 176 3.42 21.69 -2.07
C LYS A 176 4.25 22.61 -1.17
N THR A 177 4.64 22.12 0.01
CA THR A 177 5.45 22.83 1.00
C THR A 177 6.24 21.87 1.86
N LYS A 178 7.40 22.32 2.39
CA LYS A 178 8.24 21.60 3.37
C LYS A 178 7.95 22.01 4.81
N GLU A 179 7.03 22.94 5.02
CA GLU A 179 6.74 23.54 6.34
C GLU A 179 6.41 22.51 7.41
N TYR A 180 5.78 21.41 7.02
CA TYR A 180 5.30 20.38 7.94
C TYR A 180 6.28 19.24 8.21
N THR A 181 7.38 19.15 7.44
CA THR A 181 8.41 18.11 7.61
C THR A 181 9.05 18.13 9.01
N PRO A 182 9.40 19.29 9.62
CA PRO A 182 9.93 19.30 10.98
C PRO A 182 8.98 18.72 12.01
N LEU A 183 7.68 19.00 11.91
CA LEU A 183 6.66 18.45 12.81
C LEU A 183 6.49 16.94 12.65
N LEU A 184 6.55 16.44 11.41
CA LEU A 184 6.50 14.99 11.15
C LEU A 184 7.70 14.30 11.80
N LEU A 185 8.93 14.82 11.62
CA LEU A 185 10.14 14.27 12.21
C LEU A 185 10.11 14.28 13.75
N GLU A 186 9.64 15.40 14.33
CA GLU A 186 9.46 15.52 15.79
C GLU A 186 8.50 14.44 16.33
N LYS A 187 7.35 14.23 15.67
CA LYS A 187 6.37 13.23 16.09
C LYS A 187 6.85 11.80 15.91
N LEU A 188 7.70 11.55 14.93
CA LEU A 188 8.36 10.26 14.72
C LEU A 188 9.53 10.03 15.69
N GLY A 189 10.05 11.10 16.32
CA GLY A 189 11.21 11.02 17.20
C GLY A 189 12.52 10.72 16.47
N ILE A 190 12.65 11.17 15.22
CA ILE A 190 13.83 10.93 14.38
C ILE A 190 14.45 12.26 13.93
N GLU A 191 15.75 12.23 13.66
CA GLU A 191 16.46 13.33 13.01
C GLU A 191 16.45 13.11 11.49
N PHE A 192 16.47 14.20 10.71
CA PHE A 192 16.52 14.10 9.25
C PHE A 192 17.89 13.58 8.80
N ASP A 193 17.88 12.48 8.05
CA ASP A 193 19.06 11.90 7.42
C ASP A 193 18.99 12.16 5.90
N GLU A 194 19.75 13.16 5.45
CA GLU A 194 19.77 13.57 4.04
C GLU A 194 20.33 12.48 3.11
N GLU A 195 21.27 11.68 3.60
CA GLU A 195 21.88 10.59 2.80
C GLU A 195 20.85 9.51 2.53
N LYS A 196 20.17 9.02 3.56
CA LYS A 196 19.10 8.01 3.44
C LYS A 196 17.89 8.54 2.68
N TYR A 197 17.47 9.77 2.94
CA TYR A 197 16.38 10.38 2.18
C TYR A 197 16.68 10.39 0.68
N ASN A 198 17.88 10.83 0.31
CA ASN A 198 18.31 10.84 -1.09
C ASN A 198 18.51 9.43 -1.67
N GLU A 199 18.96 8.46 -0.88
CA GLU A 199 19.11 7.07 -1.31
C GLU A 199 17.77 6.48 -1.77
N TYR A 200 16.71 6.63 -0.97
CA TYR A 200 15.40 6.03 -1.24
C TYR A 200 14.50 6.84 -2.19
N THR A 201 14.73 8.15 -2.35
CA THR A 201 13.89 9.01 -3.22
C THR A 201 14.58 9.41 -4.54
N LYS A 202 15.76 8.89 -4.85
CA LYS A 202 16.42 9.07 -6.16
C LYS A 202 15.75 8.17 -7.20
N TYR A 203 15.13 8.79 -8.21
CA TYR A 203 14.78 8.22 -9.50
C TYR A 203 15.68 8.75 -10.58
#